data_142b805527ead733aa46fdeaf1efd093
#
_entry.id   142b805527ead733aa46fdeaf1efd093
#
_cell.length_a   1.000
_cell.length_b   1.000
_cell.length_c   1.000
_cell.angle_alpha   90.00
_cell.angle_beta   90.00
_cell.angle_gamma   90.00
#
_symmetry.space_group_name_H-M   'P 1'
#
loop_
_entity.id
_entity.type
_entity.pdbx_description
1 polymer ?
#
loop_
_entity_poly.entity_id
_entity_poly.type
_entity_poly.pdbx_seq_one_letter_code
_entity_poly.pdbx_strand_id
1 'polypeptide(L)'
;MFHNNALDTQELMQRIANDLIDSYDEEIELEIEDREVDDIGAPSPGDKLARQQYFKDLFRLQGELVKLQDWVQHSRQKVVILFEGRDAAGKGGVIKRITQRLNPRVARVAALPAPNDRERTQWYFQRYVAHLPAAGEMVLFDRSWYNRAGVERVMGFCTDDEYEEFFRTVPEFEKMLVRSGITLVKYWFSITDEEQHLRFLGRIHDPLKQWKLSPMDLESRVRWEAYTKAKETMLERTHIPEAPWWVVQAVDKKKARLNCIAHLLSQLPYQDVPHPPVVLPERVRNPEYLRQPVPASMYVPEVY
;
A
#
# COMPACT_ATOMS: atom_id res chain seq x y z
N MET A 1 12.11 11.76 48.79
CA MET A 1 12.24 10.30 48.69
C MET A 1 11.56 9.89 47.38
N PHE A 2 12.30 9.75 46.32
CA PHE A 2 11.77 9.26 45.06
C PHE A 2 12.02 7.77 45.02
N HIS A 3 10.93 7.00 45.08
CA HIS A 3 10.98 5.55 44.96
C HIS A 3 11.54 5.21 43.59
N ASN A 4 12.62 4.47 43.61
CA ASN A 4 13.24 3.84 42.45
C ASN A 4 12.37 2.63 42.08
N ASN A 5 11.24 2.84 41.39
CA ASN A 5 10.47 1.74 40.84
C ASN A 5 11.17 1.28 39.55
N ALA A 6 12.17 0.41 39.71
CA ALA A 6 12.46 -0.54 38.66
C ALA A 6 11.18 -1.39 38.53
N LEU A 7 10.50 -1.28 37.38
CA LEU A 7 9.37 -2.16 37.10
C LEU A 7 9.83 -3.60 37.25
N ASP A 8 9.05 -4.40 37.99
CA ASP A 8 9.28 -5.83 38.09
C ASP A 8 9.29 -6.39 36.66
N THR A 9 10.18 -7.33 36.37
CA THR A 9 10.31 -7.95 35.03
C THR A 9 8.96 -8.49 34.56
N GLN A 10 8.12 -8.94 35.45
CA GLN A 10 6.78 -9.43 35.15
C GLN A 10 5.82 -8.29 34.74
N GLU A 11 5.88 -7.14 35.42
CA GLU A 11 5.09 -5.95 35.05
C GLU A 11 5.53 -5.36 33.71
N LEU A 12 6.83 -5.35 33.45
CA LEU A 12 7.37 -4.93 32.14
C LEU A 12 6.91 -5.85 31.01
N MET A 13 6.97 -7.17 31.19
CA MET A 13 6.49 -8.13 30.21
C MET A 13 4.98 -8.00 29.98
N GLN A 14 4.20 -7.71 31.02
CA GLN A 14 2.77 -7.48 30.91
C GLN A 14 2.47 -6.20 30.10
N ARG A 15 3.21 -5.12 30.31
CA ARG A 15 3.07 -3.88 29.51
C ARG A 15 3.43 -4.11 28.05
N ILE A 16 4.53 -4.81 27.75
CA ILE A 16 4.90 -5.18 26.38
C ILE A 16 3.81 -6.04 25.72
N ALA A 17 3.22 -6.98 26.49
CA ALA A 17 2.13 -7.80 25.98
C ALA A 17 0.86 -6.99 25.68
N ASN A 18 0.54 -6.00 26.51
CA ASN A 18 -0.60 -5.10 26.30
C ASN A 18 -0.37 -4.21 25.05
N ASP A 19 0.82 -3.59 24.91
CA ASP A 19 1.15 -2.81 23.70
C ASP A 19 1.05 -3.65 22.42
N LEU A 20 1.40 -4.94 22.49
CA LEU A 20 1.21 -5.85 21.36
C LEU A 20 -0.28 -6.10 21.07
N ILE A 21 -1.12 -6.25 22.12
CA ILE A 21 -2.57 -6.43 21.97
C ILE A 21 -3.20 -5.19 21.35
N ASP A 22 -2.85 -3.98 21.81
CA ASP A 22 -3.33 -2.72 21.26
C ASP A 22 -2.98 -2.60 19.76
N SER A 23 -1.78 -3.03 19.38
CA SER A 23 -1.39 -3.06 17.95
C SER A 23 -2.20 -4.05 17.10
N TYR A 24 -2.77 -5.10 17.71
CA TYR A 24 -3.72 -6.01 17.04
C TYR A 24 -5.11 -5.40 16.87
N ASP A 25 -5.54 -4.56 17.82
CA ASP A 25 -6.83 -3.89 17.75
C ASP A 25 -6.88 -2.89 16.59
N GLU A 26 -5.79 -2.16 16.31
CA GLU A 26 -5.66 -1.31 15.12
C GLU A 26 -5.85 -2.09 13.80
N GLU A 27 -5.36 -3.33 13.72
CA GLU A 27 -5.57 -4.19 12.54
C GLU A 27 -7.03 -4.61 12.38
N ILE A 28 -7.71 -4.87 13.50
CA ILE A 28 -9.13 -5.20 13.53
C ILE A 28 -9.97 -4.02 13.07
N GLU A 29 -9.66 -2.81 13.52
CA GLU A 29 -10.32 -1.59 13.08
C GLU A 29 -10.17 -1.36 11.57
N LEU A 30 -8.98 -1.54 11.03
CA LEU A 30 -8.72 -1.43 9.60
C LEU A 30 -9.52 -2.43 8.76
N GLU A 31 -9.86 -3.59 9.32
CA GLU A 31 -10.70 -4.56 8.63
C GLU A 31 -12.19 -4.24 8.76
N ILE A 32 -12.61 -3.63 9.88
CA ILE A 32 -13.97 -3.13 10.05
C ILE A 32 -14.26 -2.05 9.01
N GLU A 33 -13.30 -1.18 8.70
CA GLU A 33 -13.42 -0.19 7.62
C GLU A 33 -13.69 -0.81 6.23
N ASP A 34 -13.19 -2.03 6.00
CA ASP A 34 -13.33 -2.74 4.72
C ASP A 34 -14.57 -3.66 4.67
N ARG A 35 -15.35 -3.76 5.76
CA ARG A 35 -16.62 -4.52 5.74
C ARG A 35 -17.61 -3.86 4.78
N GLU A 36 -18.28 -4.70 4.02
CA GLU A 36 -19.44 -4.29 3.24
C GLU A 36 -20.66 -4.19 4.15
N VAL A 37 -21.59 -3.30 3.78
CA VAL A 37 -22.80 -3.02 4.57
C VAL A 37 -23.66 -4.27 4.81
N ASP A 38 -23.51 -5.29 3.95
CA ASP A 38 -24.28 -6.54 4.04
C ASP A 38 -23.75 -7.53 5.09
N ASP A 39 -22.58 -7.25 5.70
CA ASP A 39 -21.93 -8.14 6.71
C ASP A 39 -22.28 -7.73 8.17
N ILE A 40 -23.38 -7.00 8.40
CA ILE A 40 -23.81 -6.49 9.72
C ILE A 40 -24.38 -7.60 10.63
N GLY A 41 -24.42 -8.86 10.16
CA GLY A 41 -24.75 -10.01 10.98
C GLY A 41 -23.64 -10.40 11.97
N ALA A 42 -23.99 -10.92 13.14
CA ALA A 42 -23.02 -11.52 14.04
C ALA A 42 -22.25 -12.63 13.31
N PRO A 43 -20.88 -12.58 13.28
CA PRO A 43 -20.10 -13.53 12.51
C PRO A 43 -20.32 -14.95 13.01
N SER A 44 -20.50 -15.88 12.09
CA SER A 44 -20.63 -17.29 12.41
C SER A 44 -19.34 -17.85 13.04
N PRO A 45 -19.36 -18.96 13.77
CA PRO A 45 -18.14 -19.58 14.29
C PRO A 45 -17.10 -19.89 13.20
N GLY A 46 -17.55 -20.27 11.98
CA GLY A 46 -16.68 -20.49 10.83
C GLY A 46 -15.99 -19.21 10.34
N ASP A 47 -16.71 -18.10 10.33
CA ASP A 47 -16.18 -16.80 9.92
C ASP A 47 -15.13 -16.28 10.91
N LYS A 48 -15.32 -16.53 12.21
CA LYS A 48 -14.32 -16.19 13.23
C LYS A 48 -13.01 -16.94 13.03
N LEU A 49 -13.09 -18.23 12.75
CA LEU A 49 -11.90 -19.05 12.51
C LEU A 49 -11.16 -18.64 11.24
N ALA A 50 -11.89 -18.41 10.15
CA ALA A 50 -11.34 -17.92 8.89
C ALA A 50 -10.69 -16.53 9.06
N ARG A 51 -11.27 -15.66 9.89
CA ARG A 51 -10.73 -14.34 10.20
C ARG A 51 -9.44 -14.45 11.02
N GLN A 52 -9.40 -15.27 12.05
CA GLN A 52 -8.18 -15.50 12.83
C GLN A 52 -7.04 -16.03 11.96
N GLN A 53 -7.34 -16.97 11.05
CA GLN A 53 -6.34 -17.49 10.12
C GLN A 53 -5.82 -16.42 9.16
N TYR A 54 -6.71 -15.55 8.64
CA TYR A 54 -6.32 -14.43 7.80
C TYR A 54 -5.31 -13.51 8.50
N PHE A 55 -5.59 -13.10 9.74
CA PHE A 55 -4.67 -12.24 10.50
C PHE A 55 -3.34 -12.93 10.79
N LYS A 56 -3.36 -14.19 11.17
CA LYS A 56 -2.15 -14.98 11.39
C LYS A 56 -1.26 -15.00 10.15
N ASP A 57 -1.85 -15.21 8.97
CA ASP A 57 -1.13 -15.21 7.72
C ASP A 57 -0.65 -13.81 7.33
N LEU A 58 -1.48 -12.79 7.55
CA LEU A 58 -1.11 -11.40 7.28
C LEU A 58 0.08 -10.96 8.12
N PHE A 59 0.06 -11.19 9.43
CA PHE A 59 1.17 -10.82 10.32
C PHE A 59 2.46 -11.55 9.97
N ARG A 60 2.38 -12.84 9.63
CA ARG A 60 3.54 -13.59 9.13
C ARG A 60 4.13 -12.93 7.88
N LEU A 61 3.29 -12.57 6.91
CA LEU A 61 3.73 -11.91 5.69
C LEU A 61 4.25 -10.49 5.94
N GLN A 62 3.66 -9.75 6.87
CA GLN A 62 4.16 -8.43 7.28
C GLN A 62 5.52 -8.53 7.96
N GLY A 63 5.78 -9.56 8.76
CA GLY A 63 7.11 -9.85 9.30
C GLY A 63 8.13 -10.08 8.18
N GLU A 64 7.77 -10.81 7.14
CA GLU A 64 8.64 -10.99 5.97
C GLU A 64 8.84 -9.69 5.17
N LEU A 65 7.82 -8.81 5.09
CA LEU A 65 7.98 -7.48 4.47
C LEU A 65 8.97 -6.59 5.24
N VAL A 66 9.01 -6.68 6.57
CA VAL A 66 10.02 -5.98 7.39
C VAL A 66 11.42 -6.49 7.07
N LYS A 67 11.62 -7.81 6.97
CA LYS A 67 12.90 -8.39 6.54
C LYS A 67 13.30 -7.96 5.12
N LEU A 68 12.34 -7.93 4.21
CA LEU A 68 12.56 -7.41 2.85
C LEU A 68 13.02 -5.95 2.90
N GLN A 69 12.38 -5.09 3.70
CA GLN A 69 12.78 -3.70 3.87
C GLN A 69 14.22 -3.58 4.36
N ASP A 70 14.58 -4.33 5.40
CA ASP A 70 15.93 -4.31 5.95
C ASP A 70 16.97 -4.75 4.92
N TRP A 71 16.63 -5.79 4.15
CA TRP A 71 17.50 -6.25 3.05
C TRP A 71 17.62 -5.20 1.95
N VAL A 72 16.53 -4.52 1.55
CA VAL A 72 16.56 -3.44 0.55
C VAL A 72 17.48 -2.32 0.99
N GLN A 73 17.41 -1.90 2.25
CA GLN A 73 18.30 -0.87 2.81
C GLN A 73 19.76 -1.33 2.83
N HIS A 74 20.01 -2.52 3.38
CA HIS A 74 21.36 -3.06 3.55
C HIS A 74 22.04 -3.30 2.20
N SER A 75 21.35 -3.93 1.24
CA SER A 75 21.85 -4.23 -0.10
C SER A 75 21.73 -3.07 -1.08
N ARG A 76 21.18 -1.92 -0.63
CA ARG A 76 20.99 -0.70 -1.43
C ARG A 76 20.20 -0.92 -2.72
N GLN A 77 19.26 -1.86 -2.68
CA GLN A 77 18.37 -2.11 -3.82
C GLN A 77 17.42 -0.95 -4.07
N LYS A 78 16.91 -0.87 -5.30
CA LYS A 78 15.89 0.10 -5.71
C LYS A 78 14.68 -0.69 -6.20
N VAL A 79 13.54 -0.52 -5.54
CA VAL A 79 12.33 -1.30 -5.86
C VAL A 79 11.19 -0.37 -6.24
N VAL A 80 10.55 -0.65 -7.37
CA VAL A 80 9.34 0.04 -7.82
C VAL A 80 8.24 -0.99 -8.00
N ILE A 81 7.07 -0.73 -7.40
CA ILE A 81 5.90 -1.60 -7.49
C ILE A 81 4.74 -0.78 -8.02
N LEU A 82 4.16 -1.21 -9.13
CA LEU A 82 2.99 -0.55 -9.72
C LEU A 82 1.72 -1.30 -9.35
N PHE A 83 0.74 -0.57 -8.86
CA PHE A 83 -0.59 -1.08 -8.55
C PHE A 83 -1.60 -0.46 -9.49
N GLU A 84 -2.00 -1.22 -10.49
CA GLU A 84 -3.00 -0.85 -11.49
C GLU A 84 -4.23 -1.77 -11.37
N GLY A 85 -5.31 -1.40 -12.02
CA GLY A 85 -6.52 -2.22 -12.02
C GLY A 85 -7.80 -1.41 -11.96
N ARG A 86 -8.91 -2.13 -11.97
CA ARG A 86 -10.27 -1.55 -11.93
C ARG A 86 -10.48 -0.65 -10.71
N ASP A 87 -11.37 0.31 -10.85
CA ASP A 87 -11.84 1.08 -9.72
C ASP A 87 -12.57 0.17 -8.73
N ALA A 88 -12.42 0.45 -7.45
CA ALA A 88 -12.86 -0.39 -6.35
C ALA A 88 -12.21 -1.80 -6.27
N ALA A 89 -11.18 -2.12 -7.07
CA ALA A 89 -10.52 -3.44 -7.03
C ALA A 89 -9.71 -3.72 -5.76
N GLY A 90 -9.53 -2.75 -4.86
CA GLY A 90 -8.86 -2.96 -3.59
C GLY A 90 -7.36 -2.69 -3.57
N LYS A 91 -6.82 -1.97 -4.58
CA LYS A 91 -5.41 -1.57 -4.67
C LYS A 91 -4.92 -0.89 -3.38
N GLY A 92 -5.57 0.18 -2.96
CA GLY A 92 -5.22 0.92 -1.75
C GLY A 92 -5.22 0.06 -0.48
N GLY A 93 -6.15 -0.91 -0.39
CA GLY A 93 -6.20 -1.86 0.73
C GLY A 93 -4.97 -2.78 0.79
N VAL A 94 -4.45 -3.22 -0.36
CA VAL A 94 -3.21 -4.02 -0.43
C VAL A 94 -1.99 -3.15 -0.12
N ILE A 95 -1.91 -1.95 -0.72
CA ILE A 95 -0.82 -0.99 -0.46
C ILE A 95 -0.73 -0.68 1.04
N LYS A 96 -1.88 -0.40 1.70
CA LYS A 96 -1.94 -0.15 3.14
C LYS A 96 -1.39 -1.34 3.93
N ARG A 97 -1.77 -2.58 3.61
CA ARG A 97 -1.29 -3.79 4.31
C ARG A 97 0.21 -4.05 4.09
N ILE A 98 0.75 -3.67 2.92
CA ILE A 98 2.19 -3.76 2.67
C ILE A 98 2.94 -2.72 3.50
N THR A 99 2.48 -1.47 3.51
CA THR A 99 3.25 -0.34 4.08
C THR A 99 3.05 -0.15 5.58
N GLN A 100 2.00 -0.71 6.15
CA GLN A 100 1.55 -0.47 7.52
C GLN A 100 2.63 -0.64 8.60
N ARG A 101 3.49 -1.64 8.45
CA ARG A 101 4.59 -1.93 9.39
C ARG A 101 5.97 -1.56 8.85
N LEU A 102 6.03 -0.92 7.71
CA LEU A 102 7.28 -0.50 7.08
C LEU A 102 7.65 0.94 7.48
N ASN A 103 8.93 1.21 7.51
CA ASN A 103 9.43 2.57 7.71
C ASN A 103 9.08 3.45 6.50
N PRO A 104 8.27 4.51 6.65
CA PRO A 104 7.84 5.35 5.54
C PRO A 104 8.99 6.15 4.87
N ARG A 105 10.17 6.20 5.51
CA ARG A 105 11.39 6.76 4.88
C ARG A 105 12.04 5.80 3.89
N VAL A 106 11.71 4.52 3.96
CA VAL A 106 12.25 3.45 3.11
C VAL A 106 11.23 3.00 2.08
N ALA A 107 9.99 2.75 2.54
CA ALA A 107 8.88 2.33 1.72
C ALA A 107 7.82 3.43 1.68
N ARG A 108 7.67 4.09 0.53
CA ARG A 108 6.73 5.20 0.37
C ARG A 108 5.74 4.95 -0.75
N VAL A 109 4.55 5.52 -0.58
CA VAL A 109 3.48 5.47 -1.59
C VAL A 109 3.54 6.73 -2.44
N ALA A 110 3.50 6.54 -3.77
CA ALA A 110 3.35 7.61 -4.75
C ALA A 110 1.97 7.52 -5.38
N ALA A 111 1.05 8.40 -4.97
CA ALA A 111 -0.29 8.56 -5.52
C ALA A 111 -0.40 9.96 -6.11
N LEU A 112 -0.23 10.07 -7.43
CA LEU A 112 -0.18 11.38 -8.09
C LEU A 112 -1.60 11.86 -8.42
N PRO A 113 -1.92 13.14 -8.17
CA PRO A 113 -3.19 13.74 -8.61
C PRO A 113 -3.24 13.85 -10.13
N ALA A 114 -4.37 14.31 -10.67
CA ALA A 114 -4.45 14.67 -12.09
C ALA A 114 -3.34 15.68 -12.45
N PRO A 115 -2.74 15.58 -13.66
CA PRO A 115 -1.67 16.48 -14.06
C PRO A 115 -2.16 17.93 -14.12
N ASN A 116 -1.36 18.85 -13.57
CA ASN A 116 -1.60 20.29 -13.70
C ASN A 116 -1.20 20.79 -15.12
N ASP A 117 -1.48 22.06 -15.44
CA ASP A 117 -1.25 22.61 -16.77
C ASP A 117 0.23 22.57 -17.18
N ARG A 118 1.16 22.75 -16.25
CA ARG A 118 2.59 22.62 -16.52
C ARG A 118 2.98 21.17 -16.82
N GLU A 119 2.51 20.23 -16.01
CA GLU A 119 2.81 18.79 -16.18
C GLU A 119 2.25 18.24 -17.50
N ARG A 120 1.11 18.75 -17.99
CA ARG A 120 0.51 18.37 -19.29
C ARG A 120 1.41 18.70 -20.49
N THR A 121 2.27 19.70 -20.37
CA THR A 121 3.20 20.11 -21.42
C THR A 121 4.61 19.51 -21.28
N GLN A 122 4.86 18.75 -20.23
CA GLN A 122 6.12 18.07 -19.99
C GLN A 122 6.16 16.72 -20.73
N TRP A 123 7.36 16.17 -20.85
CA TRP A 123 7.51 14.77 -21.23
C TRP A 123 6.68 13.87 -20.31
N TYR A 124 5.89 12.98 -20.87
CA TYR A 124 4.87 12.26 -20.14
C TYR A 124 5.34 11.57 -18.86
N PHE A 125 6.52 10.93 -18.91
CA PHE A 125 7.07 10.20 -17.76
C PHE A 125 7.68 11.12 -16.70
N GLN A 126 7.92 12.42 -17.00
CA GLN A 126 8.68 13.32 -16.13
C GLN A 126 8.10 13.42 -14.72
N ARG A 127 6.78 13.50 -14.58
CA ARG A 127 6.12 13.58 -13.30
C ARG A 127 6.28 12.30 -12.45
N TYR A 128 6.45 11.15 -13.07
CA TYR A 128 6.67 9.86 -12.41
C TYR A 128 8.14 9.64 -12.06
N VAL A 129 9.05 10.06 -12.92
CA VAL A 129 10.50 9.91 -12.73
C VAL A 129 10.97 10.60 -11.43
N ALA A 130 10.38 11.73 -11.06
CA ALA A 130 10.69 12.44 -9.82
C ALA A 130 10.42 11.60 -8.55
N HIS A 131 9.63 10.55 -8.65
CA HIS A 131 9.27 9.67 -7.53
C HIS A 131 10.01 8.33 -7.54
N LEU A 132 10.92 8.08 -8.47
CA LEU A 132 11.70 6.85 -8.50
C LEU A 132 12.60 6.72 -7.27
N PRO A 133 12.91 5.49 -6.82
CA PRO A 133 13.65 5.26 -5.60
C PRO A 133 15.14 5.60 -5.74
N ALA A 134 15.72 6.12 -4.68
CA ALA A 134 17.15 6.08 -4.44
C ALA A 134 17.58 4.67 -3.97
N ALA A 135 18.89 4.45 -3.88
CA ALA A 135 19.43 3.18 -3.38
C ALA A 135 19.02 2.93 -1.92
N GLY A 136 18.38 1.80 -1.67
CA GLY A 136 17.83 1.43 -0.37
C GLY A 136 16.37 1.84 -0.16
N GLU A 137 15.66 2.23 -1.23
CA GLU A 137 14.25 2.66 -1.15
C GLU A 137 13.32 1.77 -1.96
N MET A 138 12.07 1.68 -1.51
CA MET A 138 10.94 1.09 -2.21
C MET A 138 9.88 2.14 -2.49
N VAL A 139 9.35 2.18 -3.71
CA VAL A 139 8.24 3.06 -4.09
C VAL A 139 7.06 2.26 -4.61
N LEU A 140 5.92 2.44 -3.97
CA LEU A 140 4.66 1.82 -4.34
C LEU A 140 3.79 2.87 -5.06
N PHE A 141 3.58 2.70 -6.35
CA PHE A 141 2.71 3.59 -7.13
C PHE A 141 1.26 3.12 -7.04
N ASP A 142 0.38 3.92 -6.42
CA ASP A 142 -1.08 3.77 -6.54
C ASP A 142 -1.53 4.50 -7.81
N ARG A 143 -1.70 3.76 -8.88
CA ARG A 143 -1.71 4.21 -10.28
C ARG A 143 -0.35 4.80 -10.71
N SER A 144 -0.04 4.66 -11.96
CA SER A 144 1.28 5.00 -12.51
C SER A 144 1.18 5.66 -13.88
N TRP A 145 2.27 5.62 -14.63
CA TRP A 145 2.29 6.02 -16.03
C TRP A 145 1.31 5.23 -16.90
N TYR A 146 0.79 4.11 -16.44
CA TYR A 146 -0.25 3.37 -17.13
C TYR A 146 -1.63 4.03 -17.13
N ASN A 147 -1.79 5.19 -16.44
CA ASN A 147 -2.96 6.05 -16.62
C ASN A 147 -3.22 6.37 -18.10
N ARG A 148 -2.16 6.55 -18.92
CA ARG A 148 -2.28 6.79 -20.37
C ARG A 148 -2.94 5.62 -21.10
N ALA A 149 -2.59 4.38 -20.74
CA ALA A 149 -3.19 3.17 -21.31
C ALA A 149 -4.61 2.90 -20.80
N GLY A 150 -4.97 3.41 -19.62
CA GLY A 150 -6.24 3.19 -18.95
C GLY A 150 -7.18 4.39 -18.99
N VAL A 151 -7.23 5.12 -17.88
CA VAL A 151 -8.20 6.21 -17.68
C VAL A 151 -8.09 7.31 -18.72
N GLU A 152 -6.88 7.72 -19.11
CA GLU A 152 -6.71 8.80 -20.09
C GLU A 152 -7.26 8.40 -21.46
N ARG A 153 -7.03 7.16 -21.88
CA ARG A 153 -7.57 6.62 -23.13
C ARG A 153 -9.10 6.52 -23.10
N VAL A 154 -9.63 5.91 -22.05
CA VAL A 154 -11.08 5.64 -21.93
C VAL A 154 -11.91 6.91 -21.81
N MET A 155 -11.37 7.92 -21.12
CA MET A 155 -12.05 9.20 -20.88
C MET A 155 -11.75 10.25 -21.96
N GLY A 156 -10.87 9.96 -22.90
CA GLY A 156 -10.50 10.90 -23.95
C GLY A 156 -9.61 12.04 -23.46
N PHE A 157 -8.78 11.79 -22.44
CA PHE A 157 -7.85 12.80 -21.91
C PHE A 157 -6.50 12.82 -22.65
N CYS A 158 -6.28 11.90 -23.57
CA CYS A 158 -5.15 11.89 -24.48
C CYS A 158 -5.61 11.67 -25.92
N THR A 159 -4.81 12.14 -26.88
CA THR A 159 -5.02 11.91 -28.31
C THR A 159 -4.63 10.49 -28.69
N ASP A 160 -5.03 10.05 -29.89
CA ASP A 160 -4.61 8.75 -30.44
C ASP A 160 -3.09 8.70 -30.65
N ASP A 161 -2.48 9.79 -31.09
CA ASP A 161 -1.02 9.87 -31.27
C ASP A 161 -0.27 9.74 -29.95
N GLU A 162 -0.71 10.41 -28.89
CA GLU A 162 -0.13 10.30 -27.54
C GLU A 162 -0.28 8.89 -26.97
N TYR A 163 -1.41 8.23 -27.23
CA TYR A 163 -1.66 6.86 -26.83
C TYR A 163 -0.73 5.87 -27.53
N GLU A 164 -0.59 5.99 -28.86
CA GLU A 164 0.31 5.14 -29.64
C GLU A 164 1.79 5.39 -29.28
N GLU A 165 2.18 6.65 -29.09
CA GLU A 165 3.53 7.00 -28.66
C GLU A 165 3.85 6.44 -27.28
N PHE A 166 2.88 6.43 -26.35
CA PHE A 166 3.05 5.80 -25.05
C PHE A 166 3.42 4.32 -25.20
N PHE A 167 2.71 3.57 -26.04
CA PHE A 167 3.00 2.14 -26.23
C PHE A 167 4.31 1.86 -26.96
N ARG A 168 4.81 2.80 -27.74
CA ARG A 168 6.17 2.69 -28.34
C ARG A 168 7.24 2.90 -27.28
N THR A 169 7.02 3.83 -26.36
CA THR A 169 8.05 4.31 -25.44
C THR A 169 8.04 3.60 -24.10
N VAL A 170 6.88 3.17 -23.56
CA VAL A 170 6.82 2.58 -22.20
C VAL A 170 7.65 1.30 -22.04
N PRO A 171 7.70 0.35 -23.01
CA PRO A 171 8.57 -0.83 -22.87
C PRO A 171 10.05 -0.46 -22.80
N GLU A 172 10.47 0.53 -23.57
CA GLU A 172 11.87 1.01 -23.57
C GLU A 172 12.19 1.78 -22.27
N PHE A 173 11.26 2.58 -21.78
CA PHE A 173 11.38 3.26 -20.50
C PHE A 173 11.54 2.25 -19.33
N GLU A 174 10.71 1.22 -19.29
CA GLU A 174 10.79 0.18 -18.25
C GLU A 174 12.09 -0.63 -18.35
N LYS A 175 12.53 -0.98 -19.55
CA LYS A 175 13.85 -1.62 -19.76
C LYS A 175 15.00 -0.72 -19.29
N MET A 176 14.93 0.59 -19.51
CA MET A 176 15.94 1.51 -18.96
C MET A 176 15.94 1.52 -17.44
N LEU A 177 14.77 1.50 -16.79
CA LEU A 177 14.68 1.42 -15.32
C LEU A 177 15.34 0.13 -14.81
N VAL A 178 15.00 -1.02 -15.40
CA VAL A 178 15.56 -2.31 -15.00
C VAL A 178 17.08 -2.35 -15.23
N ARG A 179 17.57 -1.89 -16.38
CA ARG A 179 19.03 -1.79 -16.65
C ARG A 179 19.75 -0.84 -15.70
N SER A 180 19.07 0.15 -15.14
CA SER A 180 19.64 1.04 -14.10
C SER A 180 19.68 0.41 -12.70
N GLY A 181 19.28 -0.86 -12.58
CA GLY A 181 19.26 -1.61 -11.33
C GLY A 181 18.00 -1.37 -10.48
N ILE A 182 16.90 -0.95 -11.09
CA ILE A 182 15.59 -0.90 -10.45
C ILE A 182 14.89 -2.24 -10.66
N THR A 183 14.45 -2.89 -9.59
CA THR A 183 13.50 -4.00 -9.66
C THR A 183 12.10 -3.44 -9.86
N LEU A 184 11.48 -3.73 -11.00
CA LEU A 184 10.15 -3.25 -11.35
C LEU A 184 9.15 -4.40 -11.31
N VAL A 185 8.14 -4.29 -10.45
CA VAL A 185 7.04 -5.26 -10.32
C VAL A 185 5.72 -4.59 -10.68
N LYS A 186 4.94 -5.21 -11.57
CA LYS A 186 3.69 -4.63 -12.07
C LYS A 186 2.50 -5.52 -11.73
N TYR A 187 1.52 -4.98 -10.98
CA TYR A 187 0.28 -5.66 -10.62
C TYR A 187 -0.94 -5.05 -11.28
N TRP A 188 -1.78 -5.91 -11.85
CA TRP A 188 -3.12 -5.56 -12.30
C TRP A 188 -4.16 -6.23 -11.41
N PHE A 189 -4.98 -5.44 -10.69
CA PHE A 189 -6.07 -5.92 -9.86
C PHE A 189 -7.35 -6.08 -10.68
N SER A 190 -7.81 -7.33 -10.79
CA SER A 190 -8.99 -7.72 -11.57
C SER A 190 -10.14 -8.09 -10.66
N ILE A 191 -11.31 -7.50 -10.92
CA ILE A 191 -12.59 -7.86 -10.30
C ILE A 191 -13.64 -8.05 -11.38
N THR A 192 -14.76 -8.68 -11.03
CA THR A 192 -15.93 -8.78 -11.91
C THR A 192 -16.75 -7.50 -11.90
N ASP A 193 -17.65 -7.36 -12.85
CA ASP A 193 -18.58 -6.23 -12.93
C ASP A 193 -19.52 -6.22 -11.71
N GLU A 194 -20.03 -7.39 -11.33
CA GLU A 194 -20.91 -7.56 -10.19
C GLU A 194 -20.20 -7.12 -8.89
N GLU A 195 -18.97 -7.56 -8.69
CA GLU A 195 -18.19 -7.19 -7.51
C GLU A 195 -17.91 -5.69 -7.45
N GLN A 196 -17.60 -5.05 -8.59
CA GLN A 196 -17.43 -3.60 -8.63
C GLN A 196 -18.73 -2.89 -8.23
N HIS A 197 -19.87 -3.39 -8.73
CA HIS A 197 -21.18 -2.84 -8.41
C HIS A 197 -21.45 -2.88 -6.90
N LEU A 198 -21.28 -4.04 -6.28
CA LEU A 198 -21.46 -4.22 -4.84
C LEU A 198 -20.56 -3.26 -4.04
N ARG A 199 -19.30 -3.12 -4.44
CA ARG A 199 -18.36 -2.21 -3.77
C ARG A 199 -18.73 -0.74 -3.91
N PHE A 200 -19.30 -0.32 -5.02
CA PHE A 200 -19.80 1.04 -5.18
C PHE A 200 -21.06 1.28 -4.35
N LEU A 201 -21.99 0.32 -4.30
CA LEU A 201 -23.13 0.39 -3.39
C LEU A 201 -22.69 0.52 -1.94
N GLY A 202 -21.73 -0.29 -1.51
CA GLY A 202 -21.14 -0.19 -0.17
C GLY A 202 -20.56 1.20 0.14
N ARG A 203 -19.90 1.85 -0.84
CA ARG A 203 -19.41 3.22 -0.66
C ARG A 203 -20.53 4.27 -0.56
N ILE A 204 -21.64 4.09 -1.29
CA ILE A 204 -22.80 5.01 -1.24
C ILE A 204 -23.46 4.98 0.14
N HIS A 205 -23.60 3.78 0.72
CA HIS A 205 -24.32 3.58 1.97
C HIS A 205 -23.49 3.78 3.24
N ASP A 206 -22.16 3.78 3.12
CA ASP A 206 -21.26 3.96 4.26
C ASP A 206 -20.74 5.40 4.33
N PRO A 207 -21.16 6.22 5.33
CA PRO A 207 -20.72 7.60 5.48
C PRO A 207 -19.19 7.76 5.57
N LEU A 208 -18.49 6.75 6.08
CA LEU A 208 -17.03 6.75 6.20
C LEU A 208 -16.33 6.45 4.88
N LYS A 209 -17.07 5.95 3.86
CA LYS A 209 -16.53 5.57 2.55
C LYS A 209 -17.04 6.44 1.39
N GLN A 210 -18.06 7.27 1.61
CA GLN A 210 -18.62 8.13 0.56
C GLN A 210 -17.58 9.01 -0.13
N TRP A 211 -16.60 9.51 0.60
CA TRP A 211 -15.50 10.30 0.05
C TRP A 211 -14.62 9.56 -0.96
N LYS A 212 -14.66 8.21 -0.97
CA LYS A 212 -13.96 7.36 -1.94
C LYS A 212 -14.69 7.24 -3.28
N LEU A 213 -15.92 7.75 -3.37
CA LEU A 213 -16.71 7.71 -4.59
C LEU A 213 -16.56 9.03 -5.34
N SER A 214 -15.92 8.98 -6.48
CA SER A 214 -15.69 10.12 -7.37
C SER A 214 -16.60 10.05 -8.60
N PRO A 215 -16.83 11.17 -9.31
CA PRO A 215 -17.52 11.15 -10.60
C PRO A 215 -16.84 10.20 -11.62
N MET A 216 -15.52 10.05 -11.52
CA MET A 216 -14.76 9.14 -12.38
C MET A 216 -15.09 7.67 -12.13
N ASP A 217 -15.41 7.30 -10.88
CA ASP A 217 -15.84 5.93 -10.55
C ASP A 217 -17.17 5.60 -11.22
N LEU A 218 -18.10 6.56 -11.28
CA LEU A 218 -19.40 6.39 -11.96
C LEU A 218 -19.20 6.21 -13.48
N GLU A 219 -18.37 7.06 -14.08
CA GLU A 219 -18.02 6.94 -15.50
C GLU A 219 -17.31 5.63 -15.82
N SER A 220 -16.45 5.13 -14.93
CA SER A 220 -15.74 3.86 -15.14
C SER A 220 -16.69 2.68 -15.21
N ARG A 221 -17.81 2.74 -14.49
CA ARG A 221 -18.85 1.72 -14.54
C ARG A 221 -19.59 1.73 -15.88
N VAL A 222 -19.97 2.89 -16.36
CA VAL A 222 -20.66 3.04 -17.65
C VAL A 222 -19.78 2.57 -18.81
N ARG A 223 -18.45 2.71 -18.69
CA ARG A 223 -17.47 2.37 -19.75
C ARG A 223 -16.75 1.04 -19.48
N TRP A 224 -17.42 0.09 -18.88
CA TRP A 224 -16.81 -1.19 -18.46
C TRP A 224 -16.06 -1.90 -19.59
N GLU A 225 -16.69 -2.04 -20.77
CA GLU A 225 -16.09 -2.71 -21.94
C GLU A 225 -14.90 -1.92 -22.49
N ALA A 226 -14.98 -0.58 -22.52
CA ALA A 226 -13.88 0.27 -22.95
C ALA A 226 -12.64 0.09 -22.06
N TYR A 227 -12.84 0.02 -20.74
CA TYR A 227 -11.77 -0.30 -19.79
C TYR A 227 -11.25 -1.72 -19.96
N THR A 228 -12.12 -2.69 -20.30
CA THR A 228 -11.70 -4.07 -20.57
C THR A 228 -10.76 -4.10 -21.78
N LYS A 229 -11.17 -3.47 -22.88
CA LYS A 229 -10.35 -3.37 -24.09
C LYS A 229 -9.03 -2.65 -23.83
N ALA A 230 -9.05 -1.55 -23.09
CA ALA A 230 -7.84 -0.81 -22.72
C ALA A 230 -6.86 -1.68 -21.92
N LYS A 231 -7.36 -2.45 -20.94
CA LYS A 231 -6.58 -3.43 -20.18
C LYS A 231 -5.96 -4.50 -21.06
N GLU A 232 -6.75 -5.09 -21.97
CA GLU A 232 -6.28 -6.15 -22.85
C GLU A 232 -5.15 -5.65 -23.75
N THR A 233 -5.32 -4.50 -24.40
CA THR A 233 -4.28 -3.84 -25.22
C THR A 233 -3.03 -3.53 -24.38
N MET A 234 -3.22 -3.03 -23.14
CA MET A 234 -2.11 -2.73 -22.25
C MET A 234 -1.31 -3.98 -21.91
N LEU A 235 -1.98 -5.06 -21.51
CA LEU A 235 -1.29 -6.32 -21.17
C LEU A 235 -0.57 -6.89 -22.38
N GLU A 236 -1.22 -6.92 -23.55
CA GLU A 236 -0.63 -7.44 -24.80
C GLU A 236 0.64 -6.67 -25.21
N ARG A 237 0.59 -5.34 -25.15
CA ARG A 237 1.67 -4.50 -25.68
C ARG A 237 2.79 -4.21 -24.69
N THR A 238 2.58 -4.47 -23.40
CA THR A 238 3.53 -4.06 -22.35
C THR A 238 3.91 -5.18 -21.36
N HIS A 239 3.48 -6.42 -21.62
CA HIS A 239 3.97 -7.58 -20.88
C HIS A 239 5.34 -7.98 -21.45
N ILE A 240 6.40 -7.40 -20.91
CA ILE A 240 7.79 -7.65 -21.33
C ILE A 240 8.52 -8.56 -20.33
N PRO A 241 9.48 -9.37 -20.78
CA PRO A 241 10.21 -10.29 -19.90
C PRO A 241 10.93 -9.59 -18.74
N GLU A 242 11.47 -8.38 -18.97
CA GLU A 242 12.21 -7.61 -17.97
C GLU A 242 11.30 -7.04 -16.88
N ALA A 243 10.02 -6.82 -17.18
CA ALA A 243 9.01 -6.31 -16.26
C ALA A 243 7.62 -6.87 -16.64
N PRO A 244 7.34 -8.13 -16.27
CA PRO A 244 6.06 -8.78 -16.60
C PRO A 244 4.91 -8.19 -15.77
N TRP A 245 3.69 -8.29 -16.32
CA TRP A 245 2.46 -8.03 -15.57
C TRP A 245 2.03 -9.26 -14.78
N TRP A 246 1.58 -9.02 -13.55
CA TRP A 246 0.97 -10.03 -12.69
C TRP A 246 -0.48 -9.64 -12.40
N VAL A 247 -1.41 -10.55 -12.72
CA VAL A 247 -2.84 -10.30 -12.50
C VAL A 247 -3.25 -10.84 -11.14
N VAL A 248 -3.74 -9.95 -10.28
CA VAL A 248 -4.28 -10.28 -8.96
C VAL A 248 -5.78 -10.46 -9.07
N GLN A 249 -6.29 -11.66 -8.77
CA GLN A 249 -7.72 -11.93 -8.64
C GLN A 249 -8.21 -11.29 -7.34
N ALA A 250 -9.01 -10.22 -7.46
CA ALA A 250 -9.33 -9.35 -6.34
C ALA A 250 -10.82 -9.34 -5.95
N VAL A 251 -11.59 -10.35 -6.36
CA VAL A 251 -12.96 -10.56 -5.91
C VAL A 251 -12.99 -10.81 -4.40
N ASP A 252 -12.15 -11.72 -3.90
CA ASP A 252 -11.93 -11.89 -2.47
C ASP A 252 -10.77 -10.97 -2.01
N LYS A 253 -11.12 -9.92 -1.27
CA LYS A 253 -10.15 -8.93 -0.79
C LYS A 253 -9.07 -9.52 0.10
N LYS A 254 -9.42 -10.48 1.00
CA LYS A 254 -8.48 -11.09 1.94
C LYS A 254 -7.47 -11.94 1.19
N LYS A 255 -7.94 -12.82 0.30
CA LYS A 255 -7.05 -13.63 -0.54
C LYS A 255 -6.19 -12.77 -1.46
N ALA A 256 -6.75 -11.73 -2.05
CA ALA A 256 -6.00 -10.81 -2.91
C ALA A 256 -4.83 -10.15 -2.17
N ARG A 257 -5.04 -9.71 -0.92
CA ARG A 257 -3.99 -9.13 -0.06
C ARG A 257 -2.88 -10.13 0.23
N LEU A 258 -3.24 -11.30 0.77
CA LEU A 258 -2.26 -12.33 1.12
C LEU A 258 -1.47 -12.81 -0.11
N ASN A 259 -2.17 -13.10 -1.21
CA ASN A 259 -1.53 -13.60 -2.43
C ASN A 259 -0.63 -12.54 -3.07
N CYS A 260 -1.05 -11.27 -3.12
CA CYS A 260 -0.23 -10.20 -3.68
C CYS A 260 1.04 -9.99 -2.84
N ILE A 261 0.93 -9.97 -1.51
CA ILE A 261 2.09 -9.82 -0.61
C ILE A 261 3.03 -11.03 -0.75
N ALA A 262 2.50 -12.25 -0.69
CA ALA A 262 3.31 -13.46 -0.85
C ALA A 262 4.03 -13.51 -2.19
N HIS A 263 3.33 -13.11 -3.27
CA HIS A 263 3.95 -13.02 -4.59
C HIS A 263 5.04 -11.93 -4.65
N LEU A 264 4.79 -10.73 -4.08
CA LEU A 264 5.79 -9.66 -4.02
C LEU A 264 7.08 -10.14 -3.33
N LEU A 265 6.95 -10.81 -2.20
CA LEU A 265 8.07 -11.40 -1.47
C LEU A 265 8.85 -12.43 -2.30
N SER A 266 8.17 -13.20 -3.15
CA SER A 266 8.81 -14.18 -4.04
C SER A 266 9.57 -13.56 -5.22
N GLN A 267 9.28 -12.29 -5.56
CA GLN A 267 9.94 -11.60 -6.68
C GLN A 267 11.32 -11.02 -6.34
N LEU A 268 11.66 -10.96 -5.05
CA LEU A 268 12.92 -10.38 -4.58
C LEU A 268 13.75 -11.43 -3.83
N PRO A 269 15.05 -11.54 -4.10
CA PRO A 269 15.92 -12.54 -3.46
C PRO A 269 16.43 -12.05 -2.09
N TYR A 270 15.51 -11.56 -1.23
CA TYR A 270 15.87 -11.02 0.07
C TYR A 270 16.33 -12.10 1.04
N GLN A 271 17.16 -11.72 1.98
CA GLN A 271 17.73 -12.55 3.03
C GLN A 271 17.67 -11.82 4.36
N ASP A 272 17.72 -12.57 5.46
CA ASP A 272 17.83 -11.98 6.78
C ASP A 272 19.13 -11.16 6.90
N VAL A 273 18.98 -9.92 7.38
CA VAL A 273 20.13 -9.04 7.63
C VAL A 273 20.52 -9.20 9.11
N PRO A 274 21.78 -9.55 9.41
CA PRO A 274 22.23 -9.64 10.79
C PRO A 274 22.21 -8.27 11.47
N HIS A 275 21.49 -8.16 12.59
CA HIS A 275 21.51 -6.97 13.44
C HIS A 275 22.36 -7.24 14.69
N PRO A 276 23.25 -6.33 15.08
CA PRO A 276 23.93 -6.43 16.36
C PRO A 276 22.89 -6.32 17.50
N PRO A 277 23.10 -7.04 18.61
CA PRO A 277 22.21 -6.93 19.77
C PRO A 277 22.18 -5.48 20.26
N VAL A 278 20.98 -4.96 20.45
CA VAL A 278 20.77 -3.59 20.98
C VAL A 278 20.76 -3.65 22.49
N VAL A 279 21.68 -2.93 23.12
CA VAL A 279 21.69 -2.70 24.55
C VAL A 279 21.20 -1.27 24.81
N LEU A 280 20.13 -1.13 25.58
CA LEU A 280 19.63 0.19 25.96
C LEU A 280 20.65 0.84 26.92
N PRO A 281 21.16 2.04 26.60
CA PRO A 281 22.09 2.73 27.49
C PRO A 281 21.36 3.20 28.76
N GLU A 282 22.07 3.26 29.86
CA GLU A 282 21.54 3.85 31.07
C GLU A 282 21.22 5.35 30.87
N ARG A 283 20.10 5.78 31.45
CA ARG A 283 19.72 7.19 31.40
C ARG A 283 20.68 8.03 32.24
N VAL A 284 21.43 8.92 31.63
CA VAL A 284 22.21 9.94 32.34
C VAL A 284 21.25 10.99 32.91
N ARG A 285 21.19 11.07 34.25
CA ARG A 285 20.38 12.06 34.98
C ARG A 285 21.24 13.29 35.23
N ASN A 286 20.71 14.48 34.92
CA ASN A 286 21.28 15.73 35.40
C ASN A 286 20.57 16.15 36.69
N PRO A 287 21.23 16.05 37.87
CA PRO A 287 20.61 16.40 39.14
C PRO A 287 20.34 17.91 39.31
N GLU A 288 20.98 18.76 38.51
CA GLU A 288 20.79 20.21 38.54
C GLU A 288 19.62 20.67 37.63
N TYR A 289 19.08 19.77 36.79
CA TYR A 289 17.96 20.11 35.94
C TYR A 289 16.63 20.04 36.66
N LEU A 290 16.04 21.22 36.89
CA LEU A 290 14.67 21.36 37.39
C LEU A 290 13.68 21.47 36.25
N ARG A 291 12.84 20.45 36.09
CA ARG A 291 11.78 20.43 35.06
C ARG A 291 10.74 21.51 35.39
N GLN A 292 10.50 22.42 34.47
CA GLN A 292 9.40 23.38 34.58
C GLN A 292 8.06 22.67 34.39
N PRO A 293 7.04 22.96 35.24
CA PRO A 293 5.72 22.40 35.05
C PRO A 293 5.08 22.96 33.78
N VAL A 294 4.39 22.09 33.04
CA VAL A 294 3.59 22.51 31.90
C VAL A 294 2.30 23.15 32.42
N PRO A 295 1.92 24.37 32.00
CA PRO A 295 0.65 24.99 32.40
C PRO A 295 -0.54 24.09 32.04
N ALA A 296 -1.54 24.04 32.92
CA ALA A 296 -2.73 23.21 32.70
C ALA A 296 -3.45 23.50 31.37
N SER A 297 -3.39 24.74 30.90
CA SER A 297 -3.97 25.17 29.63
C SER A 297 -3.29 24.62 28.38
N MET A 298 -2.11 23.98 28.51
CA MET A 298 -1.39 23.35 27.41
C MET A 298 -1.67 21.85 27.28
N TYR A 299 -2.38 21.26 28.23
CA TYR A 299 -2.78 19.87 28.11
C TYR A 299 -4.03 19.73 27.26
N VAL A 300 -4.08 18.70 26.44
CA VAL A 300 -5.30 18.32 25.75
C VAL A 300 -6.35 17.92 26.82
N PRO A 301 -7.58 18.44 26.77
CA PRO A 301 -8.62 18.02 27.70
C PRO A 301 -8.90 16.52 27.61
N GLU A 302 -8.96 15.86 28.74
CA GLU A 302 -9.43 14.48 28.84
C GLU A 302 -10.96 14.48 28.76
N VAL A 303 -11.50 14.02 27.62
CA VAL A 303 -12.95 13.96 27.37
C VAL A 303 -13.46 12.51 27.27
N TYR A 304 -12.54 11.54 27.33
CA TYR A 304 -12.81 10.10 27.33
C TYR A 304 -12.10 9.44 28.50
#